data_e831abc510e6c6249cd5a5f360a4a009
#
_entry.id   e831abc510e6c6249cd5a5f360a4a009
#
_cell.length_a   1.000
_cell.length_b   1.000
_cell.length_c   1.000
_cell.angle_alpha   90.00
_cell.angle_beta   90.00
_cell.angle_gamma   90.00
#
_symmetry.space_group_name_H-M   'P 1'
#
loop_
_entity.id
_entity.type
_entity.pdbx_description
1 polymer ?
#
loop_
_entity_poly.entity_id
_entity_poly.type
_entity_poly.pdbx_seq_one_letter_code
_entity_poly.pdbx_strand_id
1 'polypeptide(L)'
;MLLALALMQPVFLTLKKHLDSRRTPTYLLDLALFKPDDSCKVTKDEYIERAKKTGFLLESSIEFQKKVLDHSALGDETYAPPSMLTYPIDTSQAGSDKDADIAMFAVVDQIFATGIVKPEDVGILVVTCSLFCPVPSLSSRVVNRYKLREDIEAYSLGGMGCSSGVLSISLCRDLLKVNRNTHALAVNLEVVSGQQGYRGNKSRSMMVTNCIFRWGAAAILLSNKPSDKKKAKYQLMHVVRTHRGADDKSFNCVRSGEDEDGFKGLTLSKDIVPASAMALKNNFTRVAPLILPFSEKLKYVTNLIARKVLKMQSMKAYIPDFKTGVDHFCIHPGGKAVIDGMMEHLKLSDWHIEPSRMTLHKWGNTSSSAIWYVLAYMEAKNRVRKGDIVWQIALGSGFKCNTAIWKSLRNEQSGPSCNPWLDFIDKYPQPQICSKFLGLVKSVAGRSMIISLLVPDSLP
;
A
#
# COMPACT_ATOMS: atom_id res chain seq x y z
N MET A 1 -0.28 19.70 -41.74
CA MET A 1 -0.13 19.36 -40.33
C MET A 1 -0.75 18.01 -39.97
N LEU A 2 -2.03 17.74 -40.29
CA LEU A 2 -2.71 16.44 -40.02
C LEU A 2 -2.06 15.26 -40.80
N LEU A 3 -1.65 15.47 -42.06
CA LEU A 3 -0.98 14.42 -42.86
C LEU A 3 0.39 14.07 -42.30
N ALA A 4 1.15 15.05 -41.80
CA ALA A 4 2.46 14.81 -41.19
C ALA A 4 2.34 14.03 -39.86
N LEU A 5 1.31 14.32 -39.06
CA LEU A 5 1.00 13.55 -37.84
C LEU A 5 0.57 12.10 -38.15
N ALA A 6 -0.21 11.89 -39.24
CA ALA A 6 -0.60 10.58 -39.67
C ALA A 6 0.57 9.73 -40.19
N LEU A 7 1.52 10.34 -40.90
CA LEU A 7 2.75 9.68 -41.39
C LEU A 7 3.76 9.37 -40.28
N MET A 8 3.78 10.18 -39.19
CA MET A 8 4.64 9.94 -38.04
C MET A 8 4.11 8.84 -37.10
N GLN A 9 2.81 8.53 -37.16
CA GLN A 9 2.18 7.54 -36.30
C GLN A 9 2.77 6.13 -36.42
N PRO A 10 2.99 5.55 -37.62
CA PRO A 10 3.63 4.25 -37.76
C PRO A 10 5.09 4.24 -37.31
N VAL A 11 5.83 5.31 -37.55
CA VAL A 11 7.21 5.45 -37.08
C VAL A 11 7.25 5.51 -35.56
N PHE A 12 6.37 6.27 -34.95
CA PHE A 12 6.25 6.36 -33.48
C PHE A 12 5.84 5.02 -32.87
N LEU A 13 4.89 4.31 -33.49
CA LEU A 13 4.46 2.98 -33.06
C LEU A 13 5.57 1.95 -33.19
N THR A 14 6.34 2.00 -34.29
CA THR A 14 7.49 1.09 -34.52
C THR A 14 8.61 1.38 -33.54
N LEU A 15 8.93 2.66 -33.32
CA LEU A 15 9.94 3.09 -32.34
C LEU A 15 9.51 2.70 -30.91
N LYS A 16 8.26 2.90 -30.56
CA LYS A 16 7.68 2.48 -29.28
C LYS A 16 7.77 0.96 -29.11
N LYS A 17 7.40 0.20 -30.15
CA LYS A 17 7.50 -1.27 -30.14
C LYS A 17 8.94 -1.75 -29.98
N HIS A 18 9.90 -1.08 -30.64
CA HIS A 18 11.31 -1.37 -30.53
C HIS A 18 11.88 -0.99 -29.13
N LEU A 19 11.48 0.14 -28.59
CA LEU A 19 11.84 0.55 -27.21
C LEU A 19 11.21 -0.37 -26.16
N ASP A 20 9.97 -0.79 -26.37
CA ASP A 20 9.28 -1.72 -25.46
C ASP A 20 9.87 -3.14 -25.54
N SER A 21 10.36 -3.58 -26.71
CA SER A 21 11.05 -4.87 -26.87
C SER A 21 12.41 -4.93 -26.16
N ARG A 22 13.03 -3.78 -25.91
CA ARG A 22 14.27 -3.66 -25.12
C ARG A 22 14.04 -3.60 -23.61
N ARG A 23 12.79 -3.44 -23.17
CA ARG A 23 12.44 -3.42 -21.74
C ARG A 23 12.31 -4.85 -21.23
N THR A 24 13.13 -5.21 -20.28
CA THR A 24 12.98 -6.48 -19.55
C THR A 24 11.62 -6.46 -18.84
N PRO A 25 10.70 -7.36 -19.19
CA PRO A 25 9.39 -7.40 -18.54
C PRO A 25 9.54 -7.85 -17.10
N THR A 26 8.65 -7.35 -16.23
CA THR A 26 8.51 -7.85 -14.85
C THR A 26 7.12 -8.45 -14.72
N TYR A 27 7.08 -9.73 -14.40
CA TYR A 27 5.85 -10.50 -14.19
C TYR A 27 5.64 -10.76 -12.70
N LEU A 28 4.42 -10.62 -12.22
CA LEU A 28 4.00 -11.13 -10.94
C LEU A 28 3.46 -12.55 -11.16
N LEU A 29 4.13 -13.54 -10.58
CA LEU A 29 3.78 -14.95 -10.73
C LEU A 29 2.76 -15.37 -9.69
N ASP A 30 3.02 -15.03 -8.43
CA ASP A 30 2.12 -15.33 -7.34
C ASP A 30 2.25 -14.34 -6.18
N LEU A 31 1.26 -14.38 -5.28
CA LEU A 31 1.10 -13.53 -4.11
C LEU A 31 0.59 -14.39 -2.95
N ALA A 32 1.32 -14.36 -1.83
CA ALA A 32 0.91 -14.97 -0.57
C ALA A 32 0.67 -13.91 0.49
N LEU A 33 -0.37 -14.11 1.31
CA LEU A 33 -0.76 -13.20 2.37
C LEU A 33 -0.84 -13.92 3.71
N PHE A 34 -0.35 -13.26 4.73
CA PHE A 34 -0.40 -13.79 6.08
C PHE A 34 -1.83 -13.72 6.64
N LYS A 35 -2.34 -14.85 7.09
CA LYS A 35 -3.52 -14.96 7.94
C LYS A 35 -3.05 -15.42 9.32
N PRO A 36 -3.11 -14.54 10.33
CA PRO A 36 -2.83 -14.97 11.70
C PRO A 36 -3.80 -16.05 12.17
N ASP A 37 -3.36 -16.84 13.15
CA ASP A 37 -4.23 -17.78 13.86
C ASP A 37 -5.40 -17.04 14.53
N ASP A 38 -6.53 -17.71 14.66
CA ASP A 38 -7.75 -17.13 15.26
C ASP A 38 -7.57 -16.74 16.74
N SER A 39 -6.61 -17.35 17.45
CA SER A 39 -6.21 -16.94 18.80
C SER A 39 -5.56 -15.55 18.86
N CYS A 40 -5.15 -15.01 17.71
CA CYS A 40 -4.61 -13.67 17.58
C CYS A 40 -5.66 -12.60 17.26
N LYS A 41 -6.94 -12.97 17.15
CA LYS A 41 -8.03 -12.00 16.98
C LYS A 41 -8.20 -11.16 18.25
N VAL A 42 -8.47 -9.88 18.04
CA VAL A 42 -8.72 -8.92 19.12
C VAL A 42 -9.90 -8.04 18.71
N THR A 43 -10.97 -8.07 19.51
CA THR A 43 -12.07 -7.13 19.40
C THR A 43 -11.68 -5.75 19.92
N LYS A 44 -12.45 -4.73 19.60
CA LYS A 44 -12.23 -3.37 20.16
C LYS A 44 -12.35 -3.36 21.67
N ASP A 45 -13.33 -4.07 22.21
CA ASP A 45 -13.55 -4.14 23.65
C ASP A 45 -12.40 -4.88 24.35
N GLU A 46 -11.93 -6.01 23.80
CA GLU A 46 -10.74 -6.71 24.32
C GLU A 46 -9.49 -5.83 24.28
N TYR A 47 -9.31 -5.05 23.21
CA TYR A 47 -8.21 -4.09 23.15
C TYR A 47 -8.25 -3.10 24.30
N ILE A 48 -9.42 -2.52 24.59
CA ILE A 48 -9.61 -1.56 25.69
C ILE A 48 -9.44 -2.23 27.06
N GLU A 49 -9.98 -3.43 27.26
CA GLU A 49 -9.78 -4.18 28.51
C GLU A 49 -8.30 -4.54 28.75
N ARG A 50 -7.56 -4.91 27.69
CA ARG A 50 -6.12 -5.10 27.78
C ARG A 50 -5.39 -3.81 28.13
N ALA A 51 -5.76 -2.68 27.52
CA ALA A 51 -5.21 -1.37 27.82
C ALA A 51 -5.40 -1.00 29.29
N LYS A 52 -6.59 -1.24 29.87
CA LYS A 52 -6.86 -1.05 31.31
C LYS A 52 -5.97 -1.93 32.19
N LYS A 53 -5.86 -3.22 31.84
CA LYS A 53 -5.05 -4.17 32.61
C LYS A 53 -3.56 -3.81 32.69
N THR A 54 -3.02 -3.04 31.72
CA THR A 54 -1.61 -2.61 31.77
C THR A 54 -1.26 -1.79 33.00
N GLY A 55 -2.21 -1.06 33.56
CA GLY A 55 -2.07 -0.24 34.76
C GLY A 55 -1.25 1.04 34.60
N PHE A 56 -0.62 1.28 33.45
CA PHE A 56 0.20 2.48 33.21
C PHE A 56 -0.54 3.57 32.41
N LEU A 57 -1.69 3.24 31.80
CA LEU A 57 -2.48 4.20 31.04
C LEU A 57 -3.50 4.90 31.95
N LEU A 58 -3.59 6.22 31.80
CA LEU A 58 -4.63 7.04 32.47
C LEU A 58 -6.00 6.75 31.84
N GLU A 59 -7.06 6.88 32.63
CA GLU A 59 -8.45 6.69 32.16
C GLU A 59 -8.75 7.58 30.94
N SER A 60 -8.31 8.84 30.95
CA SER A 60 -8.46 9.76 29.81
C SER A 60 -7.77 9.29 28.53
N SER A 61 -6.67 8.54 28.66
CA SER A 61 -5.95 7.93 27.54
C SER A 61 -6.71 6.73 26.99
N ILE A 62 -7.30 5.93 27.86
CA ILE A 62 -8.13 4.78 27.51
C ILE A 62 -9.41 5.23 26.80
N GLU A 63 -10.11 6.23 27.33
CA GLU A 63 -11.28 6.83 26.70
C GLU A 63 -10.96 7.41 25.32
N PHE A 64 -9.78 8.04 25.17
CA PHE A 64 -9.35 8.56 23.89
C PHE A 64 -9.14 7.44 22.89
N GLN A 65 -8.46 6.35 23.28
CA GLN A 65 -8.24 5.19 22.41
C GLN A 65 -9.57 4.53 22.00
N LYS A 66 -10.54 4.43 22.92
CA LYS A 66 -11.89 3.94 22.62
C LYS A 66 -12.55 4.79 21.53
N LYS A 67 -12.54 6.12 21.66
CA LYS A 67 -13.08 7.03 20.64
C LYS A 67 -12.38 6.86 19.28
N VAL A 68 -11.06 6.66 19.28
CA VAL A 68 -10.30 6.41 18.04
C VAL A 68 -10.74 5.10 17.38
N LEU A 69 -10.87 4.02 18.15
CA LEU A 69 -11.31 2.71 17.65
C LEU A 69 -12.73 2.77 17.07
N ASP A 70 -13.66 3.45 17.74
CA ASP A 70 -15.04 3.61 17.28
C ASP A 70 -15.15 4.32 15.92
N HIS A 71 -14.20 5.24 15.62
CA HIS A 71 -14.18 6.02 14.39
C HIS A 71 -13.18 5.51 13.35
N SER A 72 -12.40 4.47 13.67
CA SER A 72 -11.31 3.96 12.82
C SER A 72 -11.76 3.23 11.57
N ALA A 73 -13.00 2.76 11.52
CA ALA A 73 -13.56 1.81 10.54
C ALA A 73 -12.94 0.40 10.60
N LEU A 74 -12.19 0.08 11.65
CA LEU A 74 -11.77 -1.29 11.91
C LEU A 74 -12.97 -2.13 12.41
N GLY A 75 -12.98 -3.40 12.03
CA GLY A 75 -13.92 -4.39 12.56
C GLY A 75 -13.45 -4.98 13.89
N ASP A 76 -14.28 -5.88 14.43
CA ASP A 76 -14.01 -6.58 15.68
C ASP A 76 -13.24 -7.91 15.51
N GLU A 77 -12.76 -8.19 14.32
CA GLU A 77 -11.96 -9.39 14.02
C GLU A 77 -10.60 -9.03 13.43
N THR A 78 -9.96 -7.98 13.92
CA THR A 78 -8.58 -7.64 13.54
C THR A 78 -7.58 -8.43 14.37
N TYR A 79 -6.32 -8.48 13.96
CA TYR A 79 -5.32 -9.35 14.58
C TYR A 79 -4.20 -8.54 15.23
N ALA A 80 -3.75 -9.00 16.40
CA ALA A 80 -2.56 -8.52 17.08
C ALA A 80 -1.51 -9.65 17.18
N PRO A 81 -0.21 -9.34 17.21
CA PRO A 81 0.83 -10.34 17.34
C PRO A 81 0.85 -10.97 18.76
N PRO A 82 1.37 -12.19 18.90
CA PRO A 82 1.44 -12.89 20.19
C PRO A 82 2.07 -12.08 21.32
N SER A 83 3.13 -11.31 21.06
CA SER A 83 3.78 -10.47 22.07
C SER A 83 2.85 -9.44 22.72
N MET A 84 1.87 -8.94 21.96
CA MET A 84 0.84 -8.01 22.46
C MET A 84 -0.28 -8.71 23.25
N LEU A 85 -0.39 -10.03 23.13
CA LEU A 85 -1.45 -10.82 23.75
C LEU A 85 -1.04 -11.43 25.09
N THR A 86 0.24 -11.35 25.45
CA THR A 86 0.73 -11.78 26.77
C THR A 86 0.35 -10.77 27.86
N TYR A 87 0.40 -11.24 29.11
CA TYR A 87 0.27 -10.34 30.26
C TYR A 87 1.36 -10.71 31.30
N PRO A 88 2.25 -9.76 31.62
CA PRO A 88 2.44 -8.44 31.01
C PRO A 88 2.75 -8.53 29.50
N ILE A 89 2.54 -7.43 28.77
CA ILE A 89 2.90 -7.35 27.36
C ILE A 89 4.40 -7.66 27.19
N ASP A 90 4.73 -8.57 26.27
CA ASP A 90 6.11 -8.90 25.97
C ASP A 90 6.75 -7.80 25.11
N THR A 91 7.63 -7.02 25.73
CA THR A 91 8.37 -5.92 25.11
C THR A 91 9.80 -6.29 24.76
N SER A 92 10.15 -7.57 24.85
CA SER A 92 11.48 -8.05 24.55
C SER A 92 11.80 -8.06 23.05
N GLN A 93 13.10 -8.04 22.73
CA GLN A 93 13.59 -8.27 21.38
C GLN A 93 13.15 -9.64 20.87
N ALA A 94 13.21 -10.67 21.74
CA ALA A 94 12.83 -12.04 21.40
C ALA A 94 11.34 -12.16 21.02
N GLY A 95 10.44 -11.45 21.71
CA GLY A 95 9.02 -11.35 21.35
C GLY A 95 8.82 -10.74 19.97
N SER A 96 9.50 -9.64 19.68
CA SER A 96 9.46 -8.98 18.37
C SER A 96 10.05 -9.84 17.25
N ASP A 97 11.16 -10.54 17.52
CA ASP A 97 11.75 -11.49 16.58
C ASP A 97 10.77 -12.61 16.23
N LYS A 98 10.11 -13.19 17.25
CA LYS A 98 9.12 -14.25 17.06
C LYS A 98 7.92 -13.78 16.24
N ASP A 99 7.38 -12.60 16.53
CA ASP A 99 6.26 -12.01 15.79
C ASP A 99 6.64 -11.79 14.32
N ALA A 100 7.86 -11.27 14.05
CA ALA A 100 8.36 -11.10 12.70
C ALA A 100 8.51 -12.42 11.95
N ASP A 101 9.12 -13.43 12.60
CA ASP A 101 9.35 -14.74 12.02
C ASP A 101 8.05 -15.45 11.66
N ILE A 102 7.05 -15.45 12.55
CA ILE A 102 5.74 -16.06 12.28
C ILE A 102 5.12 -15.50 11.02
N ALA A 103 5.04 -14.17 10.90
CA ALA A 103 4.37 -13.55 9.75
C ALA A 103 5.19 -13.70 8.46
N MET A 104 6.50 -13.45 8.55
CA MET A 104 7.40 -13.47 7.40
C MET A 104 7.55 -14.88 6.82
N PHE A 105 7.80 -15.85 7.66
CA PHE A 105 8.01 -17.24 7.19
C PHE A 105 6.72 -17.86 6.68
N ALA A 106 5.56 -17.57 7.30
CA ALA A 106 4.28 -18.09 6.82
C ALA A 106 4.03 -17.72 5.35
N VAL A 107 4.31 -16.48 4.93
CA VAL A 107 4.09 -16.07 3.53
C VAL A 107 5.17 -16.60 2.58
N VAL A 108 6.39 -16.78 3.04
CA VAL A 108 7.46 -17.37 2.22
C VAL A 108 7.24 -18.87 2.05
N ASP A 109 6.86 -19.59 3.12
CA ASP A 109 6.47 -21.01 3.07
C ASP A 109 5.34 -21.23 2.05
N GLN A 110 4.31 -20.35 2.04
CA GLN A 110 3.22 -20.43 1.09
C GLN A 110 3.71 -20.24 -0.36
N ILE A 111 4.63 -19.30 -0.63
CA ILE A 111 5.19 -19.10 -1.99
C ILE A 111 5.94 -20.37 -2.43
N PHE A 112 6.79 -20.94 -1.60
CA PHE A 112 7.53 -22.14 -1.96
C PHE A 112 6.63 -23.37 -2.08
N ALA A 113 5.58 -23.47 -1.26
CA ALA A 113 4.59 -24.54 -1.35
C ALA A 113 3.82 -24.60 -2.68
N THR A 114 3.75 -23.48 -3.42
CA THR A 114 3.14 -23.47 -4.78
C THR A 114 3.93 -24.29 -5.80
N GLY A 115 5.20 -24.56 -5.56
CA GLY A 115 6.09 -25.24 -6.49
C GLY A 115 6.45 -24.43 -7.75
N ILE A 116 6.04 -23.15 -7.82
CA ILE A 116 6.37 -22.26 -8.96
C ILE A 116 7.85 -21.92 -9.00
N VAL A 117 8.46 -21.78 -7.82
CA VAL A 117 9.87 -21.46 -7.62
C VAL A 117 10.44 -22.30 -6.48
N LYS A 118 11.69 -22.71 -6.59
CA LYS A 118 12.44 -23.33 -5.47
C LYS A 118 13.31 -22.27 -4.78
N PRO A 119 13.71 -22.46 -3.51
CA PRO A 119 14.59 -21.55 -2.80
C PRO A 119 15.87 -21.18 -3.57
N GLU A 120 16.52 -22.17 -4.19
CA GLU A 120 17.75 -21.98 -4.98
C GLU A 120 17.56 -21.15 -6.25
N ASP A 121 16.35 -21.01 -6.76
CA ASP A 121 16.03 -20.23 -7.98
C ASP A 121 15.81 -18.73 -7.69
N VAL A 122 15.74 -18.35 -6.43
CA VAL A 122 15.54 -16.95 -6.03
C VAL A 122 16.88 -16.22 -6.07
N GLY A 123 17.06 -15.30 -7.02
CA GLY A 123 18.28 -14.51 -7.15
C GLY A 123 18.22 -13.14 -6.48
N ILE A 124 17.01 -12.65 -6.16
CA ILE A 124 16.78 -11.33 -5.55
C ILE A 124 15.79 -11.46 -4.41
N LEU A 125 16.13 -10.92 -3.24
CA LEU A 125 15.26 -10.85 -2.06
C LEU A 125 15.17 -9.41 -1.55
N VAL A 126 13.97 -8.88 -1.44
CA VAL A 126 13.72 -7.55 -0.85
C VAL A 126 12.71 -7.69 0.28
N VAL A 127 13.16 -7.47 1.52
CA VAL A 127 12.28 -7.48 2.69
C VAL A 127 12.02 -6.07 3.17
N THR A 128 10.77 -5.71 3.50
CA THR A 128 10.42 -4.39 4.03
C THR A 128 9.72 -4.51 5.37
N CYS A 129 10.20 -3.78 6.37
CA CYS A 129 9.53 -3.55 7.64
C CYS A 129 9.92 -2.16 8.13
N SER A 130 8.94 -1.35 8.57
CA SER A 130 9.22 0.03 8.93
C SER A 130 9.61 0.21 10.38
N LEU A 131 8.94 -0.47 11.30
CA LEU A 131 9.10 -0.27 12.74
C LEU A 131 10.10 -1.22 13.38
N PHE A 132 10.40 -2.36 12.74
CA PHE A 132 11.29 -3.38 13.28
C PHE A 132 12.45 -3.66 12.32
N CYS A 133 13.66 -3.27 12.72
CA CYS A 133 14.88 -3.38 11.92
C CYS A 133 16.00 -4.03 12.76
N PRO A 134 15.96 -5.36 12.97
CA PRO A 134 16.91 -6.07 13.80
C PRO A 134 18.26 -6.31 13.13
N VAL A 135 19.23 -6.75 13.92
CA VAL A 135 20.51 -7.33 13.47
C VAL A 135 20.61 -8.74 14.04
N PRO A 136 20.76 -9.80 13.19
CA PRO A 136 20.78 -9.78 11.71
C PRO A 136 19.48 -9.29 11.09
N SER A 137 19.57 -8.76 9.85
CA SER A 137 18.44 -8.19 9.12
C SER A 137 17.34 -9.23 8.82
N LEU A 138 16.12 -8.77 8.61
CA LEU A 138 15.00 -9.66 8.23
C LEU A 138 15.29 -10.42 6.93
N SER A 139 15.98 -9.82 5.96
CA SER A 139 16.41 -10.54 4.75
C SER A 139 17.42 -11.64 5.06
N SER A 140 18.39 -11.40 5.97
CA SER A 140 19.34 -12.43 6.40
C SER A 140 18.65 -13.60 7.10
N ARG A 141 17.58 -13.34 7.85
CA ARG A 141 16.79 -14.39 8.50
C ARG A 141 16.09 -15.29 7.46
N VAL A 142 15.55 -14.73 6.37
CA VAL A 142 14.99 -15.49 5.23
C VAL A 142 16.08 -16.32 4.55
N VAL A 143 17.22 -15.69 4.21
CA VAL A 143 18.36 -16.42 3.61
C VAL A 143 18.78 -17.59 4.48
N ASN A 144 18.90 -17.38 5.80
CA ASN A 144 19.31 -18.43 6.74
C ASN A 144 18.29 -19.58 6.82
N ARG A 145 17.00 -19.26 6.97
CA ARG A 145 15.96 -20.30 7.13
C ARG A 145 15.81 -21.19 5.91
N TYR A 146 15.82 -20.59 4.72
CA TYR A 146 15.56 -21.32 3.47
C TYR A 146 16.83 -21.74 2.73
N LYS A 147 18.01 -21.46 3.30
CA LYS A 147 19.32 -21.77 2.70
C LYS A 147 19.40 -21.28 1.26
N LEU A 148 19.01 -20.01 1.08
CA LEU A 148 19.06 -19.39 -0.25
C LEU A 148 20.50 -19.34 -0.73
N ARG A 149 20.69 -19.20 -2.04
CA ARG A 149 22.01 -19.18 -2.70
C ARG A 149 22.94 -18.10 -2.14
N GLU A 150 24.24 -18.33 -2.14
CA GLU A 150 25.23 -17.45 -1.53
C GLU A 150 25.39 -16.12 -2.29
N ASP A 151 25.14 -16.11 -3.60
CA ASP A 151 25.23 -14.95 -4.48
C ASP A 151 23.90 -14.20 -4.63
N ILE A 152 22.92 -14.44 -3.74
CA ILE A 152 21.64 -13.73 -3.75
C ILE A 152 21.80 -12.24 -3.44
N GLU A 153 21.16 -11.40 -4.24
CA GLU A 153 21.05 -9.97 -3.94
C GLU A 153 19.93 -9.74 -2.89
N ALA A 154 20.30 -9.65 -1.60
CA ALA A 154 19.37 -9.53 -0.49
C ALA A 154 19.39 -8.13 0.13
N TYR A 155 18.21 -7.50 0.25
CA TYR A 155 18.03 -6.15 0.79
C TYR A 155 16.98 -6.13 1.89
N SER A 156 17.23 -5.36 2.94
CA SER A 156 16.28 -5.06 4.00
C SER A 156 15.99 -3.56 4.00
N LEU A 157 14.74 -3.16 3.73
CA LEU A 157 14.31 -1.76 3.65
C LEU A 157 13.59 -1.37 4.93
N GLY A 158 14.32 -0.75 5.85
CA GLY A 158 13.79 -0.23 7.11
C GLY A 158 13.29 1.21 7.00
N GLY A 159 12.33 1.61 7.83
CA GLY A 159 11.89 3.00 7.95
C GLY A 159 11.23 3.61 6.70
N MET A 160 10.85 2.81 5.71
CA MET A 160 10.32 3.32 4.44
C MET A 160 8.81 3.62 4.47
N GLY A 161 8.12 3.26 5.55
CA GLY A 161 6.69 3.48 5.74
C GLY A 161 5.79 2.61 4.86
N CYS A 162 4.49 2.84 4.96
CA CYS A 162 3.47 2.01 4.30
C CYS A 162 3.62 1.93 2.77
N SER A 163 4.22 2.93 2.12
CA SER A 163 4.44 2.92 0.67
C SER A 163 5.55 1.95 0.22
N SER A 164 6.26 1.31 1.15
CA SER A 164 7.32 0.35 0.84
C SER A 164 6.80 -0.93 0.17
N GLY A 165 5.50 -1.25 0.32
CA GLY A 165 4.87 -2.32 -0.45
C GLY A 165 4.96 -2.17 -1.97
N VAL A 166 4.95 -0.94 -2.49
CA VAL A 166 5.19 -0.64 -3.90
C VAL A 166 6.67 -0.32 -4.16
N LEU A 167 7.38 0.23 -3.16
CA LEU A 167 8.80 0.51 -3.30
C LEU A 167 9.63 -0.77 -3.48
N SER A 168 9.30 -1.84 -2.76
CA SER A 168 9.93 -3.16 -2.93
C SER A 168 9.80 -3.68 -4.36
N ILE A 169 8.61 -3.52 -4.96
CA ILE A 169 8.38 -3.88 -6.37
C ILE A 169 9.23 -3.01 -7.31
N SER A 170 9.36 -1.71 -7.01
CA SER A 170 10.23 -0.83 -7.81
C SER A 170 11.70 -1.28 -7.76
N LEU A 171 12.19 -1.66 -6.57
CA LEU A 171 13.56 -2.16 -6.42
C LEU A 171 13.73 -3.50 -7.12
N CYS A 172 12.84 -4.47 -6.88
CA CYS A 172 12.87 -5.76 -7.57
C CYS A 172 12.86 -5.60 -9.10
N ARG A 173 12.00 -4.72 -9.65
CA ARG A 173 11.98 -4.41 -11.08
C ARG A 173 13.34 -3.89 -11.59
N ASP A 174 13.95 -2.99 -10.84
CA ASP A 174 15.20 -2.37 -11.27
C ASP A 174 16.38 -3.37 -11.18
N LEU A 175 16.39 -4.24 -10.18
CA LEU A 175 17.32 -5.36 -10.07
C LEU A 175 17.07 -6.43 -11.16
N LEU A 176 15.82 -6.76 -11.47
CA LEU A 176 15.46 -7.68 -12.55
C LEU A 176 15.87 -7.17 -13.95
N LYS A 177 16.10 -5.87 -14.16
CA LYS A 177 16.61 -5.35 -15.42
C LYS A 177 18.09 -5.67 -15.63
N VAL A 178 18.87 -5.69 -14.56
CA VAL A 178 20.33 -5.98 -14.63
C VAL A 178 20.60 -7.48 -14.47
N ASN A 179 19.76 -8.19 -13.73
CA ASN A 179 19.85 -9.63 -13.55
C ASN A 179 18.85 -10.34 -14.47
N ARG A 180 19.33 -10.96 -15.53
CA ARG A 180 18.50 -11.64 -16.52
C ARG A 180 18.10 -13.05 -16.07
N ASN A 181 16.94 -13.50 -16.51
CA ASN A 181 16.44 -14.88 -16.29
C ASN A 181 16.45 -15.30 -14.81
N THR A 182 15.94 -14.44 -13.94
CA THR A 182 15.91 -14.70 -12.49
C THR A 182 14.54 -14.44 -11.88
N HIS A 183 14.36 -14.91 -10.65
CA HIS A 183 13.20 -14.62 -9.81
C HIS A 183 13.58 -13.62 -8.72
N ALA A 184 12.65 -12.76 -8.37
CA ALA A 184 12.75 -11.86 -7.22
C ALA A 184 11.60 -12.12 -6.25
N LEU A 185 11.92 -12.21 -4.97
CA LEU A 185 10.96 -12.35 -3.88
C LEU A 185 10.93 -11.05 -3.09
N ALA A 186 9.78 -10.36 -3.11
CA ALA A 186 9.53 -9.21 -2.26
C ALA A 186 8.68 -9.66 -1.07
N VAL A 187 9.15 -9.41 0.17
CA VAL A 187 8.42 -9.70 1.40
C VAL A 187 8.13 -8.40 2.12
N ASN A 188 6.86 -8.08 2.26
CA ASN A 188 6.39 -6.85 2.89
C ASN A 188 5.68 -7.21 4.19
N LEU A 189 6.19 -6.72 5.31
CA LEU A 189 5.57 -6.96 6.61
C LEU A 189 5.60 -5.71 7.49
N GLU A 190 4.76 -5.71 8.52
CA GLU A 190 4.88 -4.77 9.62
C GLU A 190 4.72 -5.51 10.93
N VAL A 191 5.66 -5.26 11.83
CA VAL A 191 5.69 -5.83 13.18
C VAL A 191 5.27 -4.75 14.16
N VAL A 192 4.08 -4.91 14.73
CA VAL A 192 3.50 -4.01 15.73
C VAL A 192 3.51 -4.75 17.07
N SER A 193 4.70 -5.16 17.49
CA SER A 193 4.91 -5.91 18.75
C SER A 193 4.85 -4.99 19.98
N GLY A 194 4.87 -5.58 21.16
CA GLY A 194 4.89 -4.86 22.42
C GLY A 194 6.07 -3.86 22.55
N GLN A 195 7.17 -4.11 21.85
CA GLN A 195 8.32 -3.22 21.84
C GLN A 195 8.06 -1.91 21.06
N GLN A 196 7.27 -1.97 19.96
CA GLN A 196 6.98 -0.81 19.09
C GLN A 196 5.75 -0.03 19.53
N GLY A 197 4.90 -0.58 20.40
CA GLY A 197 3.70 0.08 20.89
C GLY A 197 4.02 1.27 21.82
N TYR A 198 3.34 2.41 21.62
CA TYR A 198 3.45 3.55 22.51
C TYR A 198 2.78 3.27 23.87
N ARG A 199 3.50 3.51 24.95
CA ARG A 199 3.06 3.22 26.34
C ARG A 199 2.95 4.45 27.22
N GLY A 200 3.08 5.64 26.66
CA GLY A 200 2.94 6.89 27.39
C GLY A 200 1.52 7.44 27.38
N ASN A 201 1.32 8.54 28.13
CA ASN A 201 0.04 9.23 28.27
C ASN A 201 0.04 10.66 27.67
N LYS A 202 1.17 11.18 27.26
CA LYS A 202 1.33 12.57 26.83
C LYS A 202 0.98 12.81 25.37
N SER A 203 1.22 11.83 24.49
CA SER A 203 1.05 12.02 23.06
C SER A 203 -0.18 11.29 22.49
N ARG A 204 -1.28 12.03 22.31
CA ARG A 204 -2.49 11.49 21.64
C ARG A 204 -2.21 11.00 20.22
N SER A 205 -1.32 11.64 19.47
CA SER A 205 -0.98 11.24 18.12
C SER A 205 -0.28 9.87 18.07
N MET A 206 0.55 9.55 19.08
CA MET A 206 1.17 8.23 19.21
C MET A 206 0.17 7.15 19.65
N MET A 207 -0.86 7.51 20.46
CA MET A 207 -1.94 6.58 20.81
C MET A 207 -2.78 6.18 19.59
N VAL A 208 -2.98 7.09 18.63
CA VAL A 208 -3.73 6.78 17.40
C VAL A 208 -3.05 5.64 16.63
N THR A 209 -1.74 5.60 16.57
CA THR A 209 -1.00 4.54 15.86
C THR A 209 -1.23 3.16 16.46
N ASN A 210 -1.27 3.06 17.80
CA ASN A 210 -1.60 1.80 18.49
C ASN A 210 -3.00 1.28 18.10
N CYS A 211 -3.95 2.20 17.88
CA CYS A 211 -5.33 1.84 17.56
C CYS A 211 -5.51 1.32 16.14
N ILE A 212 -4.75 1.85 15.16
CA ILE A 212 -5.01 1.61 13.72
C ILE A 212 -4.06 0.60 13.07
N PHE A 213 -2.80 0.51 13.52
CA PHE A 213 -1.86 -0.44 12.94
C PHE A 213 -2.15 -1.87 13.40
N ARG A 214 -1.95 -2.80 12.49
CA ARG A 214 -2.19 -4.24 12.71
C ARG A 214 -1.04 -5.05 12.12
N TRP A 215 -0.96 -6.29 12.59
CA TRP A 215 0.04 -7.27 12.20
C TRP A 215 -0.31 -7.91 10.85
N GLY A 216 0.63 -7.93 9.91
CA GLY A 216 0.41 -8.52 8.61
C GLY A 216 1.67 -8.63 7.76
N ALA A 217 1.62 -9.54 6.79
CA ALA A 217 2.69 -9.76 5.82
C ALA A 217 2.15 -10.17 4.46
N ALA A 218 2.96 -9.92 3.42
CA ALA A 218 2.73 -10.37 2.05
C ALA A 218 4.05 -10.78 1.40
N ALA A 219 4.07 -11.88 0.67
CA ALA A 219 5.18 -12.26 -0.20
C ALA A 219 4.75 -12.22 -1.66
N ILE A 220 5.55 -11.60 -2.50
CA ILE A 220 5.27 -11.36 -3.91
C ILE A 220 6.39 -11.94 -4.74
N LEU A 221 6.07 -12.94 -5.56
CA LEU A 221 7.02 -13.60 -6.46
C LEU A 221 6.99 -12.93 -7.82
N LEU A 222 8.13 -12.37 -8.20
CA LEU A 222 8.34 -11.70 -9.47
C LEU A 222 9.33 -12.48 -10.35
N SER A 223 9.21 -12.30 -11.67
CA SER A 223 10.10 -12.90 -12.65
C SER A 223 10.33 -11.98 -13.85
N ASN A 224 11.49 -12.08 -14.45
CA ASN A 224 11.76 -11.51 -15.76
C ASN A 224 11.99 -12.59 -16.87
N LYS A 225 11.77 -13.86 -16.52
CA LYS A 225 11.93 -14.98 -17.47
C LYS A 225 10.79 -14.94 -18.51
N PRO A 226 11.09 -14.96 -19.82
CA PRO A 226 10.05 -14.97 -20.85
C PRO A 226 9.11 -16.19 -20.77
N SER A 227 9.64 -17.35 -20.34
CA SER A 227 8.87 -18.58 -20.11
C SER A 227 7.76 -18.42 -19.09
N ASP A 228 7.94 -17.55 -18.12
CA ASP A 228 7.01 -17.37 -17.02
C ASP A 228 5.80 -16.49 -17.38
N LYS A 229 5.82 -15.83 -18.54
CA LYS A 229 4.71 -15.00 -19.00
C LYS A 229 3.36 -15.74 -19.01
N LYS A 230 3.36 -17.02 -19.39
CA LYS A 230 2.14 -17.84 -19.44
C LYS A 230 1.60 -18.18 -18.05
N LYS A 231 2.48 -18.23 -17.04
CA LYS A 231 2.14 -18.54 -15.65
C LYS A 231 1.77 -17.29 -14.85
N ALA A 232 2.15 -16.10 -15.34
CA ALA A 232 2.02 -14.86 -14.61
C ALA A 232 0.57 -14.42 -14.42
N LYS A 233 0.27 -13.90 -13.24
CA LYS A 233 -1.00 -13.23 -12.91
C LYS A 233 -1.04 -11.84 -13.55
N TYR A 234 0.03 -11.07 -13.39
CA TYR A 234 0.12 -9.69 -13.85
C TYR A 234 1.45 -9.39 -14.52
N GLN A 235 1.44 -8.39 -15.40
CA GLN A 235 2.64 -7.75 -15.92
C GLN A 235 2.72 -6.33 -15.37
N LEU A 236 3.88 -5.97 -14.83
CA LEU A 236 4.15 -4.60 -14.39
C LEU A 236 4.34 -3.69 -15.59
N MET A 237 3.47 -2.69 -15.72
CA MET A 237 3.54 -1.71 -16.80
C MET A 237 4.39 -0.51 -16.40
N HIS A 238 4.08 0.10 -15.25
CA HIS A 238 4.75 1.30 -14.77
C HIS A 238 4.88 1.29 -13.25
N VAL A 239 5.94 1.94 -12.75
CA VAL A 239 6.07 2.33 -11.34
C VAL A 239 6.47 3.80 -11.30
N VAL A 240 5.77 4.59 -10.50
CA VAL A 240 6.07 6.01 -10.30
C VAL A 240 6.27 6.27 -8.82
N ARG A 241 7.41 6.85 -8.47
CA ARG A 241 7.77 7.21 -7.10
C ARG A 241 7.75 8.72 -6.93
N THR A 242 7.17 9.18 -5.82
CA THR A 242 7.17 10.59 -5.42
C THR A 242 7.59 10.69 -3.98
N HIS A 243 8.59 11.51 -3.68
CA HIS A 243 9.12 11.73 -2.35
C HIS A 243 9.07 13.22 -2.01
N ARG A 244 8.48 13.56 -0.86
CA ARG A 244 8.28 14.92 -0.37
C ARG A 244 9.14 15.26 0.85
N GLY A 245 10.12 14.43 1.17
CA GLY A 245 10.96 14.57 2.37
C GLY A 245 11.85 15.81 2.41
N ALA A 246 11.97 16.54 1.31
CA ALA A 246 12.65 17.84 1.29
C ALA A 246 11.80 18.98 1.91
N ASP A 247 10.52 18.75 2.14
CA ASP A 247 9.60 19.65 2.82
C ASP A 247 9.43 19.22 4.27
N ASP A 248 9.79 20.08 5.22
CA ASP A 248 9.83 19.76 6.65
C ASP A 248 8.47 19.31 7.21
N LYS A 249 7.36 19.90 6.75
CA LYS A 249 6.01 19.48 7.16
C LYS A 249 5.72 18.07 6.68
N SER A 250 6.06 17.76 5.43
CA SER A 250 5.92 16.41 4.88
C SER A 250 6.86 15.42 5.55
N PHE A 251 8.08 15.83 5.90
CA PHE A 251 9.05 14.97 6.60
C PHE A 251 8.57 14.62 8.00
N ASN A 252 8.08 15.60 8.76
CA ASN A 252 7.71 15.44 10.17
C ASN A 252 6.27 14.93 10.38
N CYS A 253 5.43 14.82 9.33
CA CYS A 253 4.01 14.45 9.51
C CYS A 253 3.78 13.02 9.99
N VAL A 254 4.74 12.11 9.73
CA VAL A 254 4.77 10.74 10.26
C VAL A 254 6.20 10.45 10.71
N ARG A 255 6.45 10.46 12.02
CA ARG A 255 7.80 10.38 12.57
C ARG A 255 7.84 9.54 13.84
N SER A 256 8.86 8.68 13.96
CA SER A 256 9.20 8.04 15.23
C SER A 256 9.89 9.05 16.14
N GLY A 257 9.55 9.03 17.42
CA GLY A 257 10.12 9.93 18.43
C GLY A 257 9.77 9.49 19.83
N GLU A 258 10.06 10.36 20.78
CA GLU A 258 9.74 10.19 22.19
C GLU A 258 8.79 11.29 22.62
N ASP A 259 7.93 11.00 23.59
CA ASP A 259 7.11 12.02 24.24
C ASP A 259 7.91 12.73 25.37
N GLU A 260 7.26 13.64 26.10
CA GLU A 260 7.88 14.41 27.18
C GLU A 260 8.37 13.53 28.34
N ASP A 261 7.85 12.34 28.51
CA ASP A 261 8.24 11.36 29.52
C ASP A 261 9.25 10.33 28.98
N GLY A 262 9.72 10.47 27.72
CA GLY A 262 10.71 9.59 27.08
C GLY A 262 10.12 8.30 26.50
N PHE A 263 8.79 8.15 26.43
CA PHE A 263 8.17 6.99 25.83
C PHE A 263 8.20 7.08 24.29
N LYS A 264 8.75 6.03 23.65
CA LYS A 264 8.86 5.91 22.20
C LYS A 264 7.51 5.63 21.54
N GLY A 265 7.30 6.22 20.37
CA GLY A 265 6.11 5.97 19.57
C GLY A 265 6.23 6.56 18.16
N LEU A 266 5.19 6.34 17.36
CA LEU A 266 5.06 6.91 16.02
C LEU A 266 4.02 8.03 16.05
N THR A 267 4.43 9.25 15.75
CA THR A 267 3.57 10.43 15.70
C THR A 267 2.89 10.52 14.33
N LEU A 268 1.58 10.82 14.32
CA LEU A 268 0.81 11.22 13.15
C LEU A 268 0.34 12.66 13.34
N SER A 269 0.99 13.62 12.69
CA SER A 269 0.58 15.03 12.81
C SER A 269 -0.59 15.39 11.90
N LYS A 270 -1.21 16.56 12.15
CA LYS A 270 -2.28 17.10 11.31
C LYS A 270 -1.80 17.41 9.87
N ASP A 271 -0.49 17.58 9.68
CA ASP A 271 0.12 17.86 8.38
C ASP A 271 0.08 16.65 7.43
N ILE A 272 -0.31 15.46 7.91
CA ILE A 272 -0.44 14.26 7.07
C ILE A 272 -1.43 14.47 5.91
N VAL A 273 -2.50 15.26 6.12
CA VAL A 273 -3.52 15.51 5.10
C VAL A 273 -2.97 16.39 3.97
N PRO A 274 -2.42 17.58 4.22
CA PRO A 274 -1.83 18.39 3.15
C PRO A 274 -0.58 17.73 2.53
N ALA A 275 0.25 17.03 3.30
CA ALA A 275 1.42 16.30 2.79
C ALA A 275 1.01 15.19 1.81
N SER A 276 -0.02 14.40 2.17
CA SER A 276 -0.55 13.34 1.30
C SER A 276 -1.19 13.92 0.04
N ALA A 277 -1.98 14.99 0.14
CA ALA A 277 -2.59 15.65 -1.02
C ALA A 277 -1.54 16.14 -2.02
N MET A 278 -0.45 16.75 -1.53
CA MET A 278 0.64 17.23 -2.38
C MET A 278 1.43 16.08 -3.01
N ALA A 279 1.70 15.01 -2.25
CA ALA A 279 2.38 13.82 -2.76
C ALA A 279 1.54 13.13 -3.86
N LEU A 280 0.23 13.01 -3.66
CA LEU A 280 -0.72 12.48 -4.64
C LEU A 280 -0.75 13.33 -5.91
N LYS A 281 -0.89 14.65 -5.78
CA LYS A 281 -0.87 15.59 -6.91
C LYS A 281 0.38 15.37 -7.77
N ASN A 282 1.56 15.39 -7.15
CA ASN A 282 2.82 15.23 -7.85
C ASN A 282 2.96 13.84 -8.50
N ASN A 283 2.46 12.80 -7.83
CA ASN A 283 2.47 11.45 -8.37
C ASN A 283 1.51 11.32 -9.57
N PHE A 284 0.28 11.79 -9.43
CA PHE A 284 -0.74 11.70 -10.48
C PHE A 284 -0.37 12.50 -11.73
N THR A 285 0.28 13.65 -11.59
CA THR A 285 0.82 14.40 -12.73
C THR A 285 1.80 13.55 -13.55
N ARG A 286 2.59 12.70 -12.90
CA ARG A 286 3.54 11.79 -13.57
C ARG A 286 2.89 10.52 -14.10
N VAL A 287 1.84 10.04 -13.44
CA VAL A 287 1.11 8.81 -13.83
C VAL A 287 0.16 9.08 -14.99
N ALA A 288 -0.54 10.22 -15.01
CA ALA A 288 -1.55 10.55 -15.99
C ALA A 288 -1.09 10.36 -17.46
N PRO A 289 0.10 10.83 -17.89
CA PRO A 289 0.58 10.60 -19.25
C PRO A 289 0.80 9.14 -19.62
N LEU A 290 1.00 8.27 -18.61
CA LEU A 290 1.31 6.84 -18.82
C LEU A 290 0.06 5.99 -19.02
N ILE A 291 -1.05 6.34 -18.34
CA ILE A 291 -2.25 5.50 -18.27
C ILE A 291 -3.48 6.09 -18.98
N LEU A 292 -3.60 7.41 -19.07
CA LEU A 292 -4.77 8.03 -19.67
C LEU A 292 -4.83 7.84 -21.19
N PRO A 293 -6.03 7.63 -21.76
CA PRO A 293 -6.22 7.62 -23.20
C PRO A 293 -5.95 9.00 -23.81
N PHE A 294 -5.69 9.02 -25.11
CA PHE A 294 -5.36 10.25 -25.83
C PHE A 294 -6.45 11.32 -25.69
N SER A 295 -7.72 10.92 -25.69
CA SER A 295 -8.87 11.82 -25.52
C SER A 295 -8.81 12.63 -24.22
N GLU A 296 -8.49 11.99 -23.10
CA GLU A 296 -8.35 12.64 -21.79
C GLU A 296 -7.14 13.57 -21.73
N LYS A 297 -6.03 13.15 -22.34
CA LYS A 297 -4.82 14.00 -22.48
C LYS A 297 -5.12 15.26 -23.30
N LEU A 298 -5.86 15.11 -24.40
CA LEU A 298 -6.24 16.25 -25.24
C LEU A 298 -7.14 17.22 -24.48
N LYS A 299 -8.18 16.74 -23.78
CA LYS A 299 -9.05 17.58 -22.93
C LYS A 299 -8.24 18.36 -21.89
N TYR A 300 -7.28 17.69 -21.24
CA TYR A 300 -6.41 18.35 -20.26
C TYR A 300 -5.55 19.45 -20.88
N VAL A 301 -4.88 19.16 -22.02
CA VAL A 301 -4.02 20.12 -22.70
C VAL A 301 -4.81 21.31 -23.24
N THR A 302 -5.97 21.07 -23.86
CA THR A 302 -6.83 22.17 -24.36
C THR A 302 -7.33 23.06 -23.23
N ASN A 303 -7.75 22.51 -22.10
CA ASN A 303 -8.12 23.26 -20.91
C ASN A 303 -6.94 24.08 -20.35
N LEU A 304 -5.75 23.48 -20.30
CA LEU A 304 -4.53 24.17 -19.84
C LEU A 304 -4.18 25.35 -20.73
N ILE A 305 -4.24 25.18 -22.07
CA ILE A 305 -4.01 26.26 -23.05
C ILE A 305 -5.05 27.37 -22.87
N ALA A 306 -6.34 27.01 -22.81
CA ALA A 306 -7.42 27.99 -22.63
C ALA A 306 -7.22 28.84 -21.37
N ARG A 307 -6.82 28.25 -20.27
CA ARG A 307 -6.59 28.93 -19.00
C ARG A 307 -5.31 29.76 -18.97
N LYS A 308 -4.18 29.18 -19.43
CA LYS A 308 -2.86 29.82 -19.28
C LYS A 308 -2.48 30.73 -20.46
N VAL A 309 -2.83 30.33 -21.69
CA VAL A 309 -2.47 31.08 -22.90
C VAL A 309 -3.58 32.11 -23.25
N LEU A 310 -4.84 31.62 -23.28
CA LEU A 310 -5.98 32.50 -23.63
C LEU A 310 -6.54 33.23 -22.40
N LYS A 311 -5.93 33.07 -21.23
CA LYS A 311 -6.29 33.77 -19.95
C LYS A 311 -7.77 33.68 -19.58
N MET A 312 -8.46 32.61 -19.96
CA MET A 312 -9.88 32.38 -19.63
C MET A 312 -10.04 32.02 -18.14
N GLN A 313 -9.97 33.03 -17.27
CA GLN A 313 -9.97 32.85 -15.80
C GLN A 313 -11.25 32.23 -15.24
N SER A 314 -12.38 32.36 -15.93
CA SER A 314 -13.66 31.72 -15.54
C SER A 314 -13.68 30.21 -15.74
N MET A 315 -12.77 29.66 -16.53
CA MET A 315 -12.72 28.23 -16.81
C MET A 315 -12.06 27.47 -15.64
N LYS A 316 -12.82 26.53 -15.03
CA LYS A 316 -12.28 25.65 -13.98
C LYS A 316 -11.20 24.71 -14.54
N ALA A 317 -10.24 24.37 -13.71
CA ALA A 317 -9.22 23.39 -14.06
C ALA A 317 -9.83 22.03 -14.37
N TYR A 318 -9.46 21.45 -15.50
CA TYR A 318 -9.89 20.11 -15.86
C TYR A 318 -9.13 19.05 -15.05
N ILE A 319 -9.85 18.19 -14.38
CA ILE A 319 -9.29 17.01 -13.70
C ILE A 319 -9.63 15.82 -14.60
N PRO A 320 -8.61 15.11 -15.14
CA PRO A 320 -8.84 13.94 -15.97
C PRO A 320 -9.59 12.84 -15.24
N ASP A 321 -10.45 12.14 -15.97
CA ASP A 321 -11.13 10.96 -15.44
C ASP A 321 -10.22 9.72 -15.56
N PHE A 322 -9.58 9.36 -14.46
CA PHE A 322 -8.66 8.22 -14.40
C PHE A 322 -9.35 6.87 -14.63
N LYS A 323 -10.67 6.78 -14.43
CA LYS A 323 -11.46 5.56 -14.70
C LYS A 323 -11.51 5.18 -16.18
N THR A 324 -11.14 6.11 -17.07
CA THR A 324 -11.02 5.84 -18.51
C THR A 324 -9.77 5.08 -18.90
N GLY A 325 -8.78 5.03 -18.03
CA GLY A 325 -7.48 4.39 -18.28
C GLY A 325 -7.12 3.31 -17.27
N VAL A 326 -7.97 3.08 -16.25
CA VAL A 326 -7.75 2.13 -15.16
C VAL A 326 -9.09 1.48 -14.79
N ASP A 327 -9.09 0.16 -14.68
CA ASP A 327 -10.29 -0.62 -14.35
C ASP A 327 -10.45 -0.78 -12.83
N HIS A 328 -9.33 -0.95 -12.10
CA HIS A 328 -9.34 -1.22 -10.67
C HIS A 328 -8.36 -0.35 -9.89
N PHE A 329 -8.79 0.10 -8.72
CA PHE A 329 -8.02 0.95 -7.81
C PHE A 329 -7.70 0.20 -6.52
N CYS A 330 -6.40 -0.09 -6.28
CA CYS A 330 -5.89 -0.56 -4.99
C CYS A 330 -5.36 0.64 -4.22
N ILE A 331 -6.15 1.18 -3.31
CA ILE A 331 -5.74 2.31 -2.48
C ILE A 331 -5.31 1.78 -1.13
N HIS A 332 -4.11 2.18 -0.69
CA HIS A 332 -3.58 1.79 0.61
C HIS A 332 -4.57 2.15 1.73
N PRO A 333 -5.02 1.16 2.54
CA PRO A 333 -5.97 1.37 3.62
C PRO A 333 -5.27 1.91 4.88
N GLY A 334 -4.62 3.08 4.75
CA GLY A 334 -3.87 3.73 5.83
C GLY A 334 -4.74 4.25 6.97
N GLY A 335 -6.04 4.39 6.72
CA GLY A 335 -7.08 4.85 7.64
C GLY A 335 -8.28 5.37 6.86
N LYS A 336 -9.43 5.49 7.55
CA LYS A 336 -10.70 5.93 6.96
C LYS A 336 -10.58 7.22 6.16
N ALA A 337 -9.96 8.25 6.75
CA ALA A 337 -9.84 9.57 6.12
C ALA A 337 -9.02 9.55 4.83
N VAL A 338 -8.00 8.69 4.73
CA VAL A 338 -7.20 8.52 3.51
C VAL A 338 -8.04 7.93 2.39
N ILE A 339 -8.82 6.89 2.70
CA ILE A 339 -9.69 6.21 1.74
C ILE A 339 -10.79 7.15 1.22
N ASP A 340 -11.46 7.87 2.13
CA ASP A 340 -12.53 8.80 1.78
C ASP A 340 -12.00 10.00 0.98
N GLY A 341 -10.85 10.53 1.36
CA GLY A 341 -10.19 11.60 0.58
C GLY A 341 -9.84 11.16 -0.84
N MET A 342 -9.38 9.94 -1.03
CA MET A 342 -9.10 9.40 -2.37
C MET A 342 -10.37 9.20 -3.19
N MET A 343 -11.45 8.72 -2.57
CA MET A 343 -12.76 8.60 -3.21
C MET A 343 -13.24 9.94 -3.78
N GLU A 344 -13.18 10.99 -2.96
CA GLU A 344 -13.60 12.34 -3.35
C GLU A 344 -12.72 12.91 -4.47
N HIS A 345 -11.40 12.83 -4.32
CA HIS A 345 -10.44 13.42 -5.27
C HIS A 345 -10.47 12.77 -6.66
N LEU A 346 -10.57 11.45 -6.70
CA LEU A 346 -10.64 10.69 -7.95
C LEU A 346 -12.06 10.49 -8.45
N LYS A 347 -13.07 11.00 -7.74
CA LYS A 347 -14.50 10.82 -8.04
C LYS A 347 -14.84 9.33 -8.23
N LEU A 348 -14.36 8.50 -7.31
CA LEU A 348 -14.59 7.06 -7.32
C LEU A 348 -15.97 6.75 -6.76
N SER A 349 -16.59 5.69 -7.27
CA SER A 349 -17.81 5.13 -6.68
C SER A 349 -17.48 4.22 -5.50
N ASP A 350 -18.51 3.83 -4.73
CA ASP A 350 -18.37 2.86 -3.64
C ASP A 350 -17.78 1.53 -4.14
N TRP A 351 -18.11 1.09 -5.34
CA TRP A 351 -17.56 -0.11 -5.96
C TRP A 351 -16.02 -0.06 -6.11
N HIS A 352 -15.47 1.10 -6.50
CA HIS A 352 -14.02 1.27 -6.68
C HIS A 352 -13.27 1.30 -5.34
N ILE A 353 -13.91 1.84 -4.30
CA ILE A 353 -13.27 2.04 -3.01
C ILE A 353 -13.51 0.89 -2.02
N GLU A 354 -14.53 0.07 -2.27
CA GLU A 354 -14.90 -1.07 -1.43
C GLU A 354 -13.72 -1.98 -1.06
N PRO A 355 -12.83 -2.39 -2.00
CA PRO A 355 -11.71 -3.26 -1.65
C PRO A 355 -10.82 -2.68 -0.55
N SER A 356 -10.56 -1.37 -0.58
CA SER A 356 -9.74 -0.69 0.42
C SER A 356 -10.47 -0.55 1.77
N ARG A 357 -11.77 -0.26 1.75
CA ARG A 357 -12.60 -0.18 2.97
C ARG A 357 -12.73 -1.54 3.65
N MET A 358 -13.00 -2.59 2.89
CA MET A 358 -13.13 -3.94 3.44
C MET A 358 -11.80 -4.44 3.99
N THR A 359 -10.70 -4.10 3.32
CA THR A 359 -9.36 -4.43 3.82
C THR A 359 -9.05 -3.73 5.14
N LEU A 360 -9.35 -2.43 5.25
CA LEU A 360 -9.20 -1.72 6.53
C LEU A 360 -10.05 -2.33 7.63
N HIS A 361 -11.29 -2.72 7.31
CA HIS A 361 -12.20 -3.34 8.26
C HIS A 361 -11.69 -4.68 8.78
N LYS A 362 -11.28 -5.59 7.90
CA LYS A 362 -10.91 -6.98 8.29
C LYS A 362 -9.49 -7.10 8.83
N TRP A 363 -8.54 -6.40 8.21
CA TRP A 363 -7.11 -6.57 8.49
C TRP A 363 -6.49 -5.37 9.20
N GLY A 364 -7.19 -4.22 9.23
CA GLY A 364 -6.63 -2.96 9.70
C GLY A 364 -5.53 -2.41 8.80
N ASN A 365 -4.72 -1.49 9.31
CA ASN A 365 -3.57 -0.98 8.58
C ASN A 365 -2.35 -1.88 8.85
N THR A 366 -2.07 -2.82 7.98
CA THR A 366 -0.89 -3.68 8.02
C THR A 366 0.31 -3.07 7.28
N SER A 367 0.37 -1.73 7.19
CA SER A 367 1.47 -0.97 6.59
C SER A 367 1.78 -1.39 5.14
N SER A 368 3.01 -1.81 4.87
CA SER A 368 3.49 -2.15 3.52
C SER A 368 2.76 -3.33 2.88
N SER A 369 2.28 -4.27 3.67
CA SER A 369 1.52 -5.43 3.16
C SER A 369 0.07 -5.10 2.82
N ALA A 370 -0.52 -4.05 3.41
CA ALA A 370 -1.95 -3.74 3.30
C ALA A 370 -2.45 -3.60 1.85
N ILE A 371 -1.64 -3.01 0.95
CA ILE A 371 -2.00 -2.82 -0.46
C ILE A 371 -2.20 -4.16 -1.21
N TRP A 372 -1.56 -5.22 -0.75
CA TRP A 372 -1.65 -6.55 -1.32
C TRP A 372 -2.92 -7.28 -0.88
N TYR A 373 -3.38 -7.04 0.36
CA TYR A 373 -4.70 -7.51 0.81
C TYR A 373 -5.84 -6.86 0.01
N VAL A 374 -5.67 -5.59 -0.43
CA VAL A 374 -6.64 -4.92 -1.31
C VAL A 374 -6.72 -5.61 -2.68
N LEU A 375 -5.56 -5.94 -3.27
CA LEU A 375 -5.51 -6.68 -4.54
C LEU A 375 -6.16 -8.06 -4.40
N ALA A 376 -5.81 -8.78 -3.34
CA ALA A 376 -6.33 -10.12 -3.08
C ALA A 376 -7.84 -10.14 -2.81
N TYR A 377 -8.41 -9.07 -2.22
CA TYR A 377 -9.87 -8.90 -2.11
C TYR A 377 -10.53 -8.88 -3.48
N MET A 378 -9.98 -8.11 -4.41
CA MET A 378 -10.53 -8.04 -5.78
C MET A 378 -10.41 -9.36 -6.53
N GLU A 379 -9.30 -10.09 -6.31
CA GLU A 379 -9.13 -11.44 -6.84
C GLU A 379 -10.19 -12.40 -6.25
N ALA A 380 -10.38 -12.41 -4.93
CA ALA A 380 -11.37 -13.25 -4.26
C ALA A 380 -12.81 -12.94 -4.69
N LYS A 381 -13.11 -11.68 -5.04
CA LYS A 381 -14.40 -11.25 -5.62
C LYS A 381 -14.52 -11.53 -7.12
N ASN A 382 -13.51 -12.13 -7.75
CA ASN A 382 -13.47 -12.38 -9.21
C ASN A 382 -13.71 -11.10 -10.03
N ARG A 383 -13.25 -9.94 -9.54
CA ARG A 383 -13.46 -8.65 -10.22
C ARG A 383 -12.46 -8.41 -11.35
N VAL A 384 -11.24 -8.92 -11.20
CA VAL A 384 -10.15 -8.67 -12.15
C VAL A 384 -10.24 -9.63 -13.33
N ARG A 385 -10.30 -9.07 -14.53
CA ARG A 385 -10.36 -9.81 -15.79
C ARG A 385 -9.05 -9.69 -16.56
N LYS A 386 -8.82 -10.64 -17.46
CA LYS A 386 -7.67 -10.57 -18.37
C LYS A 386 -7.71 -9.30 -19.21
N GLY A 387 -6.63 -8.55 -19.18
CA GLY A 387 -6.49 -7.28 -19.88
C GLY A 387 -6.71 -6.06 -19.01
N ASP A 388 -7.41 -6.21 -17.87
CA ASP A 388 -7.69 -5.11 -16.95
C ASP A 388 -6.41 -4.46 -16.43
N ILE A 389 -6.51 -3.16 -16.21
CA ILE A 389 -5.45 -2.34 -15.63
C ILE A 389 -5.76 -2.09 -14.17
N VAL A 390 -4.86 -2.51 -13.30
CA VAL A 390 -4.93 -2.32 -11.86
C VAL A 390 -3.93 -1.25 -11.43
N TRP A 391 -4.40 -0.24 -10.72
CA TRP A 391 -3.56 0.84 -10.18
C TRP A 391 -3.44 0.74 -8.67
N GLN A 392 -2.25 0.36 -8.19
CA GLN A 392 -1.90 0.42 -6.77
C GLN A 392 -1.39 1.81 -6.41
N ILE A 393 -1.96 2.40 -5.35
CA ILE A 393 -1.63 3.73 -4.84
C ILE A 393 -1.27 3.57 -3.36
N ALA A 394 0.01 3.65 -3.04
CA ALA A 394 0.53 3.50 -1.69
C ALA A 394 1.09 4.83 -1.15
N LEU A 395 0.63 5.20 0.03
CA LEU A 395 1.09 6.37 0.78
C LEU A 395 1.91 5.92 2.00
N GLY A 396 2.89 6.70 2.39
CA GLY A 396 3.73 6.33 3.54
C GLY A 396 4.59 7.48 4.04
N SER A 397 5.17 7.27 5.23
CA SER A 397 6.05 8.24 5.89
C SER A 397 7.17 8.76 4.98
N GLY A 398 7.63 9.98 5.27
CA GLY A 398 8.72 10.58 4.56
C GLY A 398 8.46 11.88 3.79
N PHE A 399 7.31 12.39 3.34
CA PHE A 399 6.13 11.67 2.96
C PHE A 399 6.26 11.14 1.52
N LYS A 400 5.73 9.97 1.24
CA LYS A 400 5.88 9.34 -0.09
C LYS A 400 4.55 8.91 -0.67
N CYS A 401 4.42 9.03 -2.01
CA CYS A 401 3.39 8.37 -2.80
C CYS A 401 4.07 7.52 -3.87
N ASN A 402 3.90 6.21 -3.78
CA ASN A 402 4.43 5.25 -4.75
C ASN A 402 3.27 4.51 -5.41
N THR A 403 3.31 4.40 -6.72
CA THR A 403 2.25 3.76 -7.48
C THR A 403 2.81 2.72 -8.45
N ALA A 404 2.08 1.62 -8.61
CA ALA A 404 2.36 0.58 -9.59
C ALA A 404 1.13 0.36 -10.48
N ILE A 405 1.37 0.22 -11.77
CA ILE A 405 0.35 -0.08 -12.76
C ILE A 405 0.58 -1.49 -13.27
N TRP A 406 -0.40 -2.33 -13.10
CA TRP A 406 -0.37 -3.73 -13.50
C TRP A 406 -1.38 -4.00 -14.61
N LYS A 407 -1.02 -4.86 -15.54
CA LYS A 407 -1.96 -5.44 -16.50
C LYS A 407 -2.21 -6.89 -16.13
N SER A 408 -3.47 -7.26 -15.95
CA SER A 408 -3.87 -8.65 -15.72
C SER A 408 -3.64 -9.49 -16.97
N LEU A 409 -3.07 -10.67 -16.80
CA LEU A 409 -2.73 -11.58 -17.90
C LEU A 409 -3.68 -12.76 -18.02
N ARG A 410 -4.54 -13.01 -17.03
CA ARG A 410 -5.50 -14.12 -17.00
C ARG A 410 -6.81 -13.74 -16.32
N ASN A 411 -7.89 -14.46 -16.62
CA ASN A 411 -9.21 -14.21 -16.03
C ASN A 411 -9.35 -14.82 -14.63
N GLU A 412 -8.78 -16.00 -14.43
CA GLU A 412 -8.87 -16.71 -13.18
C GLU A 412 -7.62 -16.42 -12.35
N GLN A 413 -7.84 -15.90 -11.18
CA GLN A 413 -6.80 -15.71 -10.17
C GLN A 413 -6.71 -16.94 -9.22
N SER A 414 -7.52 -17.96 -9.49
CA SER A 414 -7.59 -19.22 -8.78
C SER A 414 -6.46 -20.16 -9.19
N GLY A 415 -5.40 -20.14 -8.44
CA GLY A 415 -4.44 -21.22 -8.25
C GLY A 415 -4.61 -21.79 -6.85
N PRO A 416 -3.77 -22.71 -6.32
CA PRO A 416 -3.74 -23.06 -4.91
C PRO A 416 -3.60 -21.77 -4.14
N SER A 417 -4.70 -21.35 -3.51
CA SER A 417 -4.88 -19.96 -3.17
C SER A 417 -4.35 -19.69 -1.78
N CYS A 418 -3.20 -19.04 -1.72
CA CYS A 418 -2.71 -18.38 -0.50
C CYS A 418 -3.47 -17.09 -0.19
N ASN A 419 -4.70 -16.97 -0.67
CA ASN A 419 -5.53 -15.78 -0.48
C ASN A 419 -6.47 -15.97 0.71
N PRO A 420 -6.17 -15.36 1.87
CA PRO A 420 -6.97 -15.54 3.08
C PRO A 420 -8.37 -14.93 3.00
N TRP A 421 -8.65 -14.13 1.99
CA TRP A 421 -9.99 -13.59 1.78
C TRP A 421 -11.01 -14.66 1.43
N LEU A 422 -10.61 -15.77 0.83
CA LEU A 422 -11.53 -16.84 0.42
C LEU A 422 -12.30 -17.43 1.62
N ASP A 423 -11.72 -17.39 2.81
CA ASP A 423 -12.37 -17.86 4.03
C ASP A 423 -13.50 -16.92 4.51
N PHE A 424 -13.54 -15.69 4.00
CA PHE A 424 -14.41 -14.63 4.51
C PHE A 424 -15.19 -13.90 3.43
N ILE A 425 -14.92 -14.16 2.15
CA ILE A 425 -15.37 -13.31 1.04
C ILE A 425 -16.90 -13.20 0.96
N ASP A 426 -17.62 -14.25 1.34
CA ASP A 426 -19.07 -14.28 1.33
C ASP A 426 -19.70 -13.36 2.40
N LYS A 427 -18.93 -13.02 3.45
CA LYS A 427 -19.36 -12.08 4.49
C LYS A 427 -19.13 -10.61 4.08
N TYR A 428 -18.54 -10.36 2.92
CA TYR A 428 -18.20 -9.03 2.41
C TYR A 428 -18.88 -8.75 1.05
N PRO A 429 -19.27 -7.49 0.73
CA PRO A 429 -19.05 -6.32 1.58
C PRO A 429 -19.97 -6.30 2.81
N GLN A 430 -19.53 -5.64 3.88
CA GLN A 430 -20.35 -5.38 5.06
C GLN A 430 -21.23 -4.14 4.80
N PRO A 431 -22.56 -4.27 4.67
CA PRO A 431 -23.45 -3.15 4.28
C PRO A 431 -23.38 -1.96 5.24
N GLN A 432 -23.19 -2.23 6.53
CA GLN A 432 -23.10 -1.22 7.58
C GLN A 432 -21.90 -0.29 7.42
N ILE A 433 -20.84 -0.77 6.75
CA ILE A 433 -19.62 0.00 6.52
C ILE A 433 -19.83 0.94 5.34
N CYS A 434 -20.53 0.49 4.30
CA CYS A 434 -20.86 1.34 3.13
C CYS A 434 -21.78 2.51 3.54
N SER A 435 -22.78 2.28 4.41
CA SER A 435 -23.76 3.29 4.82
C SER A 435 -23.24 4.29 5.87
N LYS A 436 -22.42 3.87 6.82
CA LYS A 436 -21.81 4.77 7.83
C LYS A 436 -20.84 5.78 7.23
N PHE A 437 -20.26 5.48 6.06
CA PHE A 437 -19.40 6.40 5.33
C PHE A 437 -20.19 7.58 4.71
N LEU A 438 -21.44 7.38 4.28
CA LEU A 438 -22.28 8.42 3.67
C LEU A 438 -22.77 9.50 4.68
N GLY A 439 -22.95 9.15 5.94
CA GLY A 439 -23.46 10.08 6.97
C GLY A 439 -22.46 11.18 7.37
N LEU A 440 -21.17 10.92 7.33
CA LEU A 440 -20.11 11.87 7.76
C LEU A 440 -19.61 12.79 6.65
N VAL A 441 -19.73 12.40 5.38
CA VAL A 441 -19.34 13.23 4.22
C VAL A 441 -20.15 14.53 4.18
N LYS A 442 -21.42 14.51 4.62
CA LYS A 442 -22.25 15.72 4.70
C LYS A 442 -21.78 16.75 5.76
N SER A 443 -21.04 16.34 6.79
CA SER A 443 -20.54 17.27 7.83
C SER A 443 -19.14 17.84 7.54
N VAL A 444 -18.37 17.22 6.65
CA VAL A 444 -17.01 17.67 6.27
C VAL A 444 -17.00 18.49 4.98
N ALA A 445 -18.10 18.49 4.21
CA ALA A 445 -18.26 19.20 2.94
C ALA A 445 -18.17 20.75 3.04
N GLY A 446 -17.99 21.31 4.24
CA GLY A 446 -17.85 22.74 4.48
C GLY A 446 -16.46 23.34 4.20
N ARG A 447 -15.44 22.57 3.83
CA ARG A 447 -14.10 23.10 3.55
C ARG A 447 -13.52 22.59 2.24
N SER A 448 -13.91 23.27 1.17
CA SER A 448 -13.36 23.18 -0.20
C SER A 448 -11.88 23.62 -0.29
N MET A 449 -10.99 23.15 0.60
CA MET A 449 -9.60 23.62 0.64
C MET A 449 -8.63 22.75 -0.19
N ILE A 450 -9.08 21.60 -0.70
CA ILE A 450 -8.17 20.63 -1.36
C ILE A 450 -8.25 20.70 -2.90
N ILE A 451 -9.33 21.22 -3.45
CA ILE A 451 -9.52 21.34 -4.92
C ILE A 451 -8.56 22.37 -5.54
N SER A 452 -8.22 23.45 -4.82
CA SER A 452 -7.26 24.45 -5.28
C SER A 452 -5.80 23.98 -5.32
N LEU A 453 -5.47 22.89 -4.61
CA LEU A 453 -4.11 22.34 -4.53
C LEU A 453 -3.73 21.43 -5.70
N LEU A 454 -4.69 20.98 -6.52
CA LEU A 454 -4.43 20.05 -7.63
C LEU A 454 -4.03 20.74 -8.95
N VAL A 455 -4.01 22.07 -8.99
CA VAL A 455 -3.62 22.84 -10.19
C VAL A 455 -2.41 23.70 -9.85
N PRO A 456 -1.27 23.52 -10.50
CA PRO A 456 -0.13 24.41 -10.30
C PRO A 456 -0.44 25.80 -10.81
N ASP A 457 -0.30 26.83 -9.97
CA ASP A 457 -0.33 28.22 -10.40
C ASP A 457 0.97 28.62 -11.10
N SER A 458 1.99 27.76 -11.06
CA SER A 458 3.27 27.99 -11.76
C SER A 458 3.90 26.65 -12.15
N LEU A 459 4.16 26.49 -13.44
CA LEU A 459 5.29 25.67 -13.94
C LEU A 459 6.48 26.61 -14.06
N PRO A 460 7.73 26.14 -13.75
CA PRO A 460 8.93 26.91 -14.07
C PRO A 460 9.09 27.08 -15.56
#